data_852a4234d546687e41ee77c005cf9966
#
_entry.id   852a4234d546687e41ee77c005cf9966
#
_cell.length_a   1.000
_cell.length_b   1.000
_cell.length_c   1.000
_cell.angle_alpha   90.00
_cell.angle_beta   90.00
_cell.angle_gamma   90.00
#
_symmetry.space_group_name_H-M   'P 1'
#
loop_
_entity.id
_entity.type
_entity.pdbx_description
1 polymer ?
#
loop_
_entity_poly.entity_id
_entity_poly.type
_entity_poly.pdbx_seq_one_letter_code
_entity_poly.pdbx_strand_id
1 'polypeptide(L)'
;MRKQKLMLVPAWLVFLLGIANVLSAQPTFPENGTADPRHGYYAFTNATIVKDPATTLTNASLIVKDGKIIAVGSGLSVPAGAVEVDCKGKYLYPSFIDIYTDYGTPQRQTQQGGGGNFFAPQQLETNVKGPFGWNSAIKSDVDVYKVFSSNETTAKPLRDAGFGTVLTHIKDGVARGTGAVVTLANEKENLVIVKEKASANYSFNKGTSTQSYPSSMMGYIALVRQTYLDANWYKNKPYLEGFNATLQSWNDNQNLVQIFEANDKWNDLRADRIGKEFGVQYVIKAGQNEYQRIPEMKATHATFILPLNFPVAQDVEDPNDARFVSLEDMKHWELAPTNPAAFEKAGIPFCLTTSDLRTVSQFWTNLRKAMDYGLSEAKVIDALTQTP
;
A
#
# COMPACT_ATOMS: atom_id res chain seq x y z
N MET A 1 -39.49 48.02 56.14
CA MET A 1 -39.51 47.83 54.67
C MET A 1 -38.11 47.63 54.08
N ARG A 2 -37.41 46.59 54.45
CA ARG A 2 -36.02 46.41 53.98
C ARG A 2 -35.62 44.94 53.70
N LYS A 3 -36.56 44.00 53.56
CA LYS A 3 -36.29 42.56 53.32
C LYS A 3 -36.80 42.01 51.99
N GLN A 4 -37.48 42.74 51.15
CA GLN A 4 -38.00 42.25 49.88
C GLN A 4 -37.11 42.52 48.64
N LYS A 5 -36.09 43.36 48.77
CA LYS A 5 -35.22 43.66 47.61
C LYS A 5 -34.07 42.64 47.40
N LEU A 6 -33.81 41.73 48.33
CA LEU A 6 -32.67 40.79 48.23
C LEU A 6 -33.02 39.46 47.57
N MET A 7 -34.30 39.17 47.33
CA MET A 7 -34.74 37.92 46.70
C MET A 7 -34.94 38.01 45.18
N LEU A 8 -35.04 39.19 44.62
CA LEU A 8 -35.26 39.36 43.18
C LEU A 8 -33.99 39.22 42.32
N VAL A 9 -32.82 39.51 42.87
CA VAL A 9 -31.55 39.43 42.12
C VAL A 9 -31.14 37.97 41.78
N PRO A 10 -31.24 36.98 42.69
CA PRO A 10 -30.88 35.59 42.33
C PRO A 10 -31.90 34.95 41.37
N ALA A 11 -33.20 35.33 41.43
CA ALA A 11 -34.22 34.80 40.51
C ALA A 11 -33.99 35.27 39.07
N TRP A 12 -33.57 36.50 38.87
CA TRP A 12 -33.21 37.03 37.55
C TRP A 12 -31.91 36.41 37.02
N LEU A 13 -30.94 36.12 37.88
CA LEU A 13 -29.71 35.49 37.50
C LEU A 13 -29.92 34.03 37.05
N VAL A 14 -30.78 33.29 37.73
CA VAL A 14 -31.16 31.91 37.34
C VAL A 14 -31.98 31.91 36.04
N PHE A 15 -32.85 32.91 35.83
CA PHE A 15 -33.61 33.05 34.59
C PHE A 15 -32.69 33.41 33.39
N LEU A 16 -31.69 34.28 33.58
CA LEU A 16 -30.68 34.60 32.55
C LEU A 16 -29.74 33.42 32.24
N LEU A 17 -29.35 32.61 33.23
CA LEU A 17 -28.57 31.39 33.05
C LEU A 17 -29.39 30.29 32.35
N GLY A 18 -30.73 30.24 32.54
CA GLY A 18 -31.61 29.31 31.87
C GLY A 18 -31.78 29.62 30.37
N ILE A 19 -31.74 30.91 29.98
CA ILE A 19 -31.87 31.34 28.58
C ILE A 19 -30.55 31.12 27.82
N ALA A 20 -29.39 31.16 28.48
CA ALA A 20 -28.10 30.97 27.85
C ALA A 20 -27.89 29.53 27.26
N ASN A 21 -28.65 28.55 27.75
CA ASN A 21 -28.57 27.17 27.23
C ASN A 21 -29.45 26.89 25.98
N VAL A 22 -30.22 27.85 25.53
CA VAL A 22 -31.11 27.69 24.37
C VAL A 22 -30.60 28.43 23.12
N LEU A 23 -29.52 29.18 23.26
CA LEU A 23 -28.84 29.80 22.12
C LEU A 23 -27.90 28.79 21.46
N SER A 24 -28.45 27.79 20.76
CA SER A 24 -27.72 27.09 19.71
C SER A 24 -27.45 28.16 18.65
N ALA A 25 -26.17 28.52 18.49
CA ALA A 25 -25.77 29.37 17.38
C ALA A 25 -26.24 28.70 16.09
N GLN A 26 -27.14 29.35 15.36
CA GLN A 26 -27.46 28.90 14.01
C GLN A 26 -26.18 28.90 13.19
N PRO A 27 -25.94 27.90 12.34
CA PRO A 27 -24.79 27.93 11.42
C PRO A 27 -24.86 29.25 10.64
N THR A 28 -23.82 30.05 10.76
CA THR A 28 -23.76 31.42 10.23
C THR A 28 -23.67 31.48 8.69
N PHE A 29 -23.51 30.33 8.03
CA PHE A 29 -23.51 30.24 6.59
C PHE A 29 -24.43 29.10 6.14
N PRO A 30 -25.36 29.34 5.22
CA PRO A 30 -26.09 28.28 4.56
C PRO A 30 -25.07 27.46 3.75
N GLU A 31 -25.12 26.13 3.86
CA GLU A 31 -24.36 25.26 2.97
C GLU A 31 -24.86 25.46 1.55
N ASN A 32 -24.08 26.17 0.74
CA ASN A 32 -24.37 26.34 -0.68
C ASN A 32 -23.91 25.09 -1.43
N GLY A 33 -24.85 24.29 -1.90
CA GLY A 33 -24.59 23.09 -2.69
C GLY A 33 -25.64 22.02 -2.51
N THR A 34 -25.61 20.98 -3.31
CA THR A 34 -26.39 19.76 -3.10
C THR A 34 -25.90 19.09 -1.82
N ALA A 35 -26.84 18.66 -0.98
CA ALA A 35 -26.53 17.88 0.22
C ALA A 35 -25.66 16.67 -0.18
N ASP A 36 -24.57 16.45 0.56
CA ASP A 36 -23.71 15.29 0.35
C ASP A 36 -24.54 14.01 0.61
N PRO A 37 -24.78 13.17 -0.42
CA PRO A 37 -25.58 11.96 -0.25
C PRO A 37 -24.96 10.97 0.74
N ARG A 38 -23.69 11.17 1.13
CA ARG A 38 -23.00 10.32 2.11
C ARG A 38 -23.38 10.60 3.56
N HIS A 39 -24.07 11.72 3.88
CA HIS A 39 -24.51 12.07 5.23
C HIS A 39 -25.76 11.29 5.69
N GLY A 40 -26.16 10.27 4.98
CA GLY A 40 -27.29 9.41 5.32
C GLY A 40 -26.89 8.08 5.94
N TYR A 41 -27.89 7.39 6.46
CA TYR A 41 -27.76 5.97 6.77
C TYR A 41 -27.96 5.15 5.51
N TYR A 42 -27.10 4.15 5.32
CA TYR A 42 -27.27 3.07 4.35
C TYR A 42 -27.38 1.76 5.12
N ALA A 43 -28.42 0.99 4.83
CA ALA A 43 -28.62 -0.34 5.40
C ALA A 43 -28.60 -1.38 4.30
N PHE A 44 -27.58 -2.24 4.28
CA PHE A 44 -27.50 -3.40 3.41
C PHE A 44 -28.08 -4.59 4.16
N THR A 45 -29.24 -5.10 3.71
CA THR A 45 -30.01 -6.12 4.43
C THR A 45 -29.97 -7.48 3.73
N ASN A 46 -30.29 -8.55 4.46
CA ASN A 46 -30.41 -9.93 3.95
C ASN A 46 -29.14 -10.49 3.30
N ALA A 47 -27.97 -9.96 3.62
CA ALA A 47 -26.70 -10.38 3.02
C ALA A 47 -26.06 -11.58 3.71
N THR A 48 -25.20 -12.29 2.99
CA THR A 48 -24.14 -13.10 3.60
C THR A 48 -22.91 -12.21 3.78
N ILE A 49 -22.54 -11.91 5.02
CA ILE A 49 -21.44 -10.98 5.33
C ILE A 49 -20.22 -11.79 5.78
N VAL A 50 -19.16 -11.77 4.97
CA VAL A 50 -17.85 -12.31 5.32
C VAL A 50 -17.09 -11.21 6.05
N LYS A 51 -17.04 -11.31 7.38
CA LYS A 51 -16.43 -10.29 8.23
C LYS A 51 -14.91 -10.42 8.27
N ASP A 52 -14.43 -11.64 8.32
CA ASP A 52 -13.02 -12.02 8.37
C ASP A 52 -12.87 -13.47 7.87
N PRO A 53 -11.64 -14.01 7.70
CA PRO A 53 -11.41 -15.37 7.18
C PRO A 53 -12.13 -16.48 7.94
N ALA A 54 -12.44 -16.26 9.22
CA ALA A 54 -13.07 -17.26 10.10
C ALA A 54 -14.56 -17.02 10.34
N THR A 55 -15.06 -15.79 10.06
CA THR A 55 -16.40 -15.37 10.49
C THR A 55 -17.27 -14.98 9.31
N THR A 56 -18.30 -15.79 9.05
CA THR A 56 -19.33 -15.47 8.05
C THR A 56 -20.70 -15.41 8.74
N LEU A 57 -21.41 -14.31 8.53
CA LEU A 57 -22.77 -14.09 9.03
C LEU A 57 -23.77 -14.28 7.90
N THR A 58 -24.73 -15.16 8.08
CA THR A 58 -25.81 -15.38 7.10
C THR A 58 -27.06 -14.58 7.49
N ASN A 59 -27.79 -14.11 6.48
CA ASN A 59 -28.99 -13.27 6.66
C ASN A 59 -28.75 -12.11 7.63
N ALA A 60 -27.66 -11.40 7.41
CA ALA A 60 -27.20 -10.33 8.26
C ALA A 60 -27.34 -8.96 7.56
N SER A 61 -27.27 -7.90 8.37
CA SER A 61 -27.34 -6.52 7.89
C SER A 61 -26.06 -5.77 8.26
N LEU A 62 -25.67 -4.86 7.37
CA LEU A 62 -24.59 -3.90 7.56
C LEU A 62 -25.18 -2.50 7.52
N ILE A 63 -24.97 -1.72 8.58
CA ILE A 63 -25.43 -0.32 8.67
C ILE A 63 -24.20 0.59 8.59
N VAL A 64 -24.24 1.51 7.64
CA VAL A 64 -23.19 2.51 7.39
C VAL A 64 -23.79 3.89 7.58
N LYS A 65 -23.06 4.80 8.24
CA LYS A 65 -23.39 6.22 8.37
C LYS A 65 -22.14 7.05 8.12
N ASP A 66 -22.25 8.09 7.32
CA ASP A 66 -21.15 9.02 7.02
C ASP A 66 -19.86 8.30 6.62
N GLY A 67 -19.96 7.24 5.79
CA GLY A 67 -18.85 6.42 5.34
C GLY A 67 -18.25 5.48 6.40
N LYS A 68 -18.86 5.36 7.59
CA LYS A 68 -18.39 4.49 8.67
C LYS A 68 -19.38 3.38 8.98
N ILE A 69 -18.88 2.18 9.24
CA ILE A 69 -19.69 1.04 9.70
C ILE A 69 -20.13 1.33 11.13
N ILE A 70 -21.46 1.36 11.35
CA ILE A 70 -22.06 1.59 12.66
C ILE A 70 -22.41 0.27 13.32
N ALA A 71 -22.96 -0.67 12.56
CA ALA A 71 -23.35 -1.98 13.07
C ALA A 71 -23.25 -3.06 11.99
N VAL A 72 -22.90 -4.28 12.40
CA VAL A 72 -22.93 -5.50 11.59
C VAL A 72 -23.52 -6.63 12.43
N GLY A 73 -24.52 -7.32 11.92
CA GLY A 73 -25.11 -8.45 12.62
C GLY A 73 -26.44 -8.91 12.05
N SER A 74 -26.96 -10.00 12.57
CA SER A 74 -28.29 -10.50 12.24
C SER A 74 -29.36 -9.80 13.09
N GLY A 75 -30.53 -9.54 12.50
CA GLY A 75 -31.67 -8.96 13.23
C GLY A 75 -31.51 -7.48 13.62
N LEU A 76 -30.63 -6.73 12.97
CA LEU A 76 -30.50 -5.29 13.19
C LEU A 76 -31.72 -4.55 12.65
N SER A 77 -32.24 -3.59 13.43
CA SER A 77 -33.29 -2.69 12.97
C SER A 77 -32.71 -1.65 12.01
N VAL A 78 -33.38 -1.42 10.88
CA VAL A 78 -32.99 -0.39 9.92
C VAL A 78 -33.33 0.99 10.52
N PRO A 79 -32.35 1.92 10.60
CA PRO A 79 -32.62 3.27 11.12
C PRO A 79 -33.64 4.01 10.26
N ALA A 80 -34.47 4.83 10.89
CA ALA A 80 -35.44 5.65 10.17
C ALA A 80 -34.73 6.60 9.19
N GLY A 81 -35.21 6.67 7.95
CA GLY A 81 -34.62 7.49 6.89
C GLY A 81 -33.35 6.88 6.24
N ALA A 82 -32.99 5.65 6.56
CA ALA A 82 -31.90 4.95 5.88
C ALA A 82 -32.26 4.57 4.43
N VAL A 83 -31.29 4.65 3.55
CA VAL A 83 -31.38 4.05 2.22
C VAL A 83 -31.18 2.54 2.37
N GLU A 84 -32.24 1.77 2.16
CA GLU A 84 -32.19 0.31 2.27
C GLU A 84 -31.81 -0.32 0.94
N VAL A 85 -30.83 -1.23 0.98
CA VAL A 85 -30.38 -2.02 -0.16
C VAL A 85 -30.55 -3.51 0.19
N ASP A 86 -31.52 -4.18 -0.45
CA ASP A 86 -31.69 -5.64 -0.28
C ASP A 86 -30.57 -6.40 -0.99
N CYS A 87 -29.78 -7.09 -0.19
CA CYS A 87 -28.64 -7.90 -0.63
C CYS A 87 -28.92 -9.41 -0.59
N LYS A 88 -30.21 -9.82 -0.66
CA LYS A 88 -30.59 -11.24 -0.67
C LYS A 88 -29.85 -12.01 -1.74
N GLY A 89 -29.17 -13.07 -1.33
CA GLY A 89 -28.34 -13.92 -2.21
C GLY A 89 -26.99 -13.32 -2.61
N LYS A 90 -26.63 -12.17 -2.05
CA LYS A 90 -25.32 -11.52 -2.29
C LYS A 90 -24.40 -11.69 -1.09
N TYR A 91 -23.10 -11.64 -1.38
CA TYR A 91 -22.03 -11.62 -0.39
C TYR A 91 -21.49 -10.20 -0.22
N LEU A 92 -21.24 -9.80 1.01
CA LEU A 92 -20.53 -8.57 1.35
C LEU A 92 -19.19 -8.94 1.95
N TYR A 93 -18.12 -8.43 1.36
CA TYR A 93 -16.74 -8.56 1.82
C TYR A 93 -16.19 -7.21 2.29
N PRO A 94 -15.23 -7.17 3.22
CA PRO A 94 -14.41 -5.97 3.42
C PRO A 94 -13.76 -5.57 2.09
N SER A 95 -13.59 -4.28 1.85
CA SER A 95 -12.82 -3.86 0.68
C SER A 95 -11.38 -4.31 0.81
N PHE A 96 -10.78 -4.70 -0.31
CA PHE A 96 -9.41 -5.18 -0.35
C PHE A 96 -8.40 -4.04 -0.21
N ILE A 97 -7.22 -4.38 0.29
CA ILE A 97 -6.09 -3.48 0.49
C ILE A 97 -4.92 -3.99 -0.36
N ASP A 98 -4.38 -3.13 -1.22
CA ASP A 98 -3.12 -3.41 -1.93
C ASP A 98 -1.99 -2.55 -1.34
N ILE A 99 -1.01 -3.20 -0.75
CA ILE A 99 0.08 -2.50 -0.05
C ILE A 99 1.30 -2.21 -0.95
N TYR A 100 1.19 -2.40 -2.27
CA TYR A 100 2.31 -2.17 -3.17
C TYR A 100 1.90 -1.63 -4.53
N THR A 101 1.54 -0.36 -4.59
CA THR A 101 1.10 0.31 -5.82
C THR A 101 1.91 1.58 -6.12
N ASP A 102 1.73 2.11 -7.32
CA ASP A 102 2.19 3.43 -7.73
C ASP A 102 1.00 4.32 -8.17
N TYR A 103 -0.19 4.02 -7.65
CA TYR A 103 -1.41 4.79 -7.90
C TYR A 103 -1.23 6.26 -7.53
N GLY A 104 -1.61 7.16 -8.44
CA GLY A 104 -1.58 8.60 -8.20
C GLY A 104 -0.17 9.22 -8.11
N THR A 105 0.87 8.45 -8.43
CA THR A 105 2.24 8.97 -8.47
C THR A 105 2.57 9.56 -9.84
N PRO A 106 3.52 10.50 -9.90
CA PRO A 106 4.02 11.00 -11.18
C PRO A 106 4.54 9.85 -12.05
N GLN A 107 4.10 9.83 -13.31
CA GLN A 107 4.60 8.85 -14.28
C GLN A 107 6.11 9.03 -14.48
N ARG A 108 6.85 7.94 -14.43
CA ARG A 108 8.27 7.96 -14.75
C ARG A 108 8.42 8.38 -16.21
N GLN A 109 9.11 9.48 -16.42
CA GLN A 109 9.72 9.71 -17.72
C GLN A 109 10.95 8.77 -17.79
N THR A 110 10.75 7.53 -18.23
CA THR A 110 11.86 6.75 -18.74
C THR A 110 12.41 7.54 -19.91
N GLN A 111 13.57 8.16 -19.72
CA GLN A 111 14.35 8.54 -20.89
C GLN A 111 14.50 7.24 -21.69
N GLN A 112 13.77 7.16 -22.80
CA GLN A 112 13.91 6.05 -23.75
C GLN A 112 15.41 5.97 -24.03
N GLY A 113 16.03 4.88 -23.56
CA GLY A 113 17.45 4.71 -23.58
C GLY A 113 17.96 4.88 -25.01
N GLY A 114 18.58 5.99 -25.26
CA GLY A 114 19.59 6.05 -26.27
C GLY A 114 20.59 4.95 -25.91
N GLY A 115 20.82 4.03 -26.84
CA GLY A 115 21.76 2.91 -26.65
C GLY A 115 23.00 3.46 -25.99
N GLY A 116 23.39 2.87 -24.83
CA GLY A 116 24.46 3.40 -24.01
C GLY A 116 25.66 3.66 -24.90
N ASN A 117 26.04 4.91 -25.03
CA ASN A 117 27.26 5.26 -25.73
C ASN A 117 28.39 4.70 -24.86
N PHE A 118 28.92 3.57 -25.24
CA PHE A 118 30.04 2.92 -24.55
C PHE A 118 31.25 3.86 -24.35
N PHE A 119 31.30 4.94 -25.10
CA PHE A 119 32.35 5.96 -25.04
C PHE A 119 31.93 7.21 -24.25
N ALA A 120 30.71 7.25 -23.70
CA ALA A 120 30.32 8.37 -22.85
C ALA A 120 31.12 8.37 -21.54
N PRO A 121 31.62 9.53 -21.08
CA PRO A 121 32.28 9.64 -19.79
C PRO A 121 31.37 9.10 -18.67
N GLN A 122 31.97 8.38 -17.72
CA GLN A 122 31.22 7.88 -16.56
C GLN A 122 30.78 9.06 -15.69
N GLN A 123 29.49 9.13 -15.41
CA GLN A 123 28.95 10.06 -14.43
C GLN A 123 29.09 9.47 -13.03
N LEU A 124 30.12 9.86 -12.31
CA LEU A 124 30.37 9.37 -10.95
C LEU A 124 29.66 10.23 -9.90
N GLU A 125 29.55 11.53 -10.16
CA GLU A 125 28.89 12.48 -9.24
C GLU A 125 27.42 12.70 -9.60
N THR A 126 26.62 13.06 -8.58
CA THR A 126 25.22 13.41 -8.80
C THR A 126 25.07 14.75 -9.52
N ASN A 127 24.10 14.83 -10.43
CA ASN A 127 23.69 16.09 -11.05
C ASN A 127 22.65 16.85 -10.19
N VAL A 128 22.16 16.24 -9.11
CA VAL A 128 21.18 16.87 -8.21
C VAL A 128 21.90 17.88 -7.35
N LYS A 129 21.48 19.16 -7.45
CA LYS A 129 22.05 20.24 -6.64
C LYS A 129 21.25 20.44 -5.36
N GLY A 130 21.93 20.76 -4.28
CA GLY A 130 21.33 21.02 -2.97
C GLY A 130 21.91 20.12 -1.88
N PRO A 131 21.33 20.11 -0.69
CA PRO A 131 21.82 19.36 0.46
C PRO A 131 21.36 17.89 0.39
N PHE A 132 21.66 17.21 -0.69
CA PHE A 132 21.29 15.82 -0.93
C PHE A 132 22.52 14.90 -0.88
N GLY A 133 22.24 13.59 -0.73
CA GLY A 133 23.27 12.56 -0.75
C GLY A 133 24.05 12.51 -2.08
N TRP A 134 25.25 11.95 -2.03
CA TRP A 134 26.15 11.85 -3.18
C TRP A 134 25.64 10.96 -4.33
N ASN A 135 24.62 10.10 -4.06
CA ASN A 135 24.07 9.20 -5.06
C ASN A 135 22.57 9.47 -5.27
N SER A 136 22.20 9.85 -6.48
CA SER A 136 20.84 10.23 -6.87
C SER A 136 19.85 9.04 -6.95
N ALA A 137 20.31 7.80 -6.77
CA ALA A 137 19.45 6.63 -6.63
C ALA A 137 18.93 6.47 -5.19
N ILE A 138 19.49 7.22 -4.22
CA ILE A 138 19.00 7.28 -2.84
C ILE A 138 18.10 8.50 -2.71
N LYS A 139 16.78 8.27 -2.69
CA LYS A 139 15.72 9.29 -2.69
C LYS A 139 14.90 9.22 -1.39
N SER A 140 15.53 8.97 -0.25
CA SER A 140 14.86 8.82 1.06
C SER A 140 14.08 10.06 1.50
N ASP A 141 14.44 11.25 0.96
CA ASP A 141 13.80 12.54 1.18
C ASP A 141 12.51 12.76 0.38
N VAL A 142 12.18 11.85 -0.54
CA VAL A 142 10.95 11.94 -1.35
C VAL A 142 9.76 11.44 -0.54
N ASP A 143 8.80 12.31 -0.32
CA ASP A 143 7.53 12.01 0.34
C ASP A 143 6.41 11.94 -0.70
N VAL A 144 5.84 10.75 -0.94
CA VAL A 144 4.82 10.56 -2.00
C VAL A 144 3.57 11.39 -1.77
N TYR A 145 3.15 11.59 -0.52
CA TYR A 145 1.93 12.36 -0.22
C TYR A 145 1.99 13.83 -0.71
N LYS A 146 3.21 14.39 -0.89
CA LYS A 146 3.41 15.75 -1.40
C LYS A 146 3.22 15.89 -2.90
N VAL A 147 3.30 14.78 -3.63
CA VAL A 147 3.22 14.74 -5.10
C VAL A 147 2.11 13.81 -5.59
N PHE A 148 1.36 13.23 -4.66
CA PHE A 148 0.21 12.38 -4.96
C PHE A 148 -0.90 13.20 -5.63
N SER A 149 -1.49 12.63 -6.68
CA SER A 149 -2.67 13.20 -7.33
C SER A 149 -3.71 12.11 -7.58
N SER A 150 -4.92 12.35 -7.11
CA SER A 150 -6.05 11.44 -7.32
C SER A 150 -6.40 11.37 -8.80
N ASN A 151 -6.60 10.15 -9.31
CA ASN A 151 -6.90 9.93 -10.73
C ASN A 151 -7.96 8.83 -10.91
N GLU A 152 -9.15 9.23 -11.34
CA GLU A 152 -10.28 8.33 -11.52
C GLU A 152 -10.02 7.23 -12.56
N THR A 153 -9.29 7.54 -13.63
CA THR A 153 -9.00 6.57 -14.69
C THR A 153 -8.18 5.39 -14.19
N THR A 154 -7.26 5.63 -13.24
CA THR A 154 -6.42 4.59 -12.64
C THR A 154 -7.03 4.00 -11.37
N ALA A 155 -7.87 4.75 -10.64
CA ALA A 155 -8.56 4.25 -9.44
C ALA A 155 -9.70 3.28 -9.78
N LYS A 156 -10.48 3.58 -10.84
CA LYS A 156 -11.66 2.78 -11.21
C LYS A 156 -11.34 1.31 -11.43
N PRO A 157 -10.32 0.90 -12.22
CA PRO A 157 -9.97 -0.51 -12.38
C PRO A 157 -9.65 -1.22 -11.06
N LEU A 158 -8.98 -0.54 -10.12
CA LEU A 158 -8.69 -1.09 -8.80
C LEU A 158 -9.96 -1.28 -7.97
N ARG A 159 -10.87 -0.30 -7.97
CA ARG A 159 -12.18 -0.43 -7.32
C ARG A 159 -13.03 -1.53 -7.93
N ASP A 160 -13.05 -1.64 -9.26
CA ASP A 160 -13.77 -2.70 -9.98
C ASP A 160 -13.23 -4.09 -9.61
N ALA A 161 -11.95 -4.18 -9.24
CA ALA A 161 -11.34 -5.40 -8.71
C ALA A 161 -11.59 -5.61 -7.20
N GLY A 162 -12.27 -4.69 -6.50
CA GLY A 162 -12.64 -4.80 -5.09
C GLY A 162 -11.71 -4.10 -4.11
N PHE A 163 -10.68 -3.39 -4.58
CA PHE A 163 -9.80 -2.63 -3.73
C PHE A 163 -10.43 -1.29 -3.33
N GLY A 164 -10.37 -0.95 -2.04
CA GLY A 164 -10.86 0.33 -1.53
C GLY A 164 -9.75 1.22 -1.00
N THR A 165 -8.62 0.62 -0.64
CA THR A 165 -7.46 1.31 -0.05
C THR A 165 -6.17 0.75 -0.65
N VAL A 166 -5.21 1.62 -0.89
CA VAL A 166 -3.89 1.20 -1.38
C VAL A 166 -2.78 1.93 -0.63
N LEU A 167 -1.63 1.26 -0.48
CA LEU A 167 -0.38 1.92 -0.16
C LEU A 167 0.31 2.25 -1.48
N THR A 168 0.54 3.53 -1.71
CA THR A 168 1.18 4.02 -2.91
C THR A 168 2.55 4.62 -2.62
N HIS A 169 3.52 4.42 -3.51
CA HIS A 169 4.86 4.99 -3.44
C HIS A 169 5.46 5.16 -4.83
N ILE A 170 6.44 6.03 -4.96
CA ILE A 170 7.15 6.22 -6.23
C ILE A 170 8.13 5.07 -6.42
N LYS A 171 7.94 4.25 -7.46
CA LYS A 171 8.80 3.10 -7.77
C LYS A 171 10.09 3.53 -8.50
N ASP A 172 10.88 4.45 -7.93
CA ASP A 172 12.05 5.04 -8.57
C ASP A 172 13.23 5.22 -7.61
N GLY A 173 14.33 4.52 -7.87
CA GLY A 173 15.56 4.55 -7.08
C GLY A 173 15.78 3.29 -6.24
N VAL A 174 16.96 3.23 -5.61
CA VAL A 174 17.36 2.19 -4.66
C VAL A 174 16.67 2.42 -3.32
N ALA A 175 16.70 3.65 -2.81
CA ALA A 175 15.79 4.11 -1.78
C ALA A 175 14.76 5.02 -2.44
N ARG A 176 13.47 4.75 -2.24
CA ARG A 176 12.35 5.35 -2.98
C ARG A 176 11.54 6.36 -2.18
N GLY A 177 12.02 6.67 -0.96
CA GLY A 177 11.29 7.55 -0.04
C GLY A 177 10.10 6.87 0.62
N THR A 178 9.12 7.69 1.06
CA THR A 178 7.99 7.22 1.83
C THR A 178 6.82 6.81 0.95
N GLY A 179 6.03 5.83 1.43
CA GLY A 179 4.73 5.47 0.89
C GLY A 179 3.60 6.08 1.72
N ALA A 180 2.47 6.35 1.10
CA ALA A 180 1.25 6.85 1.73
C ALA A 180 0.10 5.86 1.58
N VAL A 181 -0.76 5.76 2.59
CA VAL A 181 -2.02 5.02 2.50
C VAL A 181 -3.10 5.96 2.03
N VAL A 182 -3.76 5.60 0.95
CA VAL A 182 -4.82 6.39 0.33
C VAL A 182 -6.04 5.53 0.03
N THR A 183 -7.24 6.11 0.12
CA THR A 183 -8.44 5.48 -0.40
C THR A 183 -8.56 5.72 -1.90
N LEU A 184 -9.27 4.83 -2.59
CA LEU A 184 -9.54 4.95 -4.02
C LEU A 184 -10.82 5.75 -4.31
N ALA A 185 -11.29 6.57 -3.38
CA ALA A 185 -12.45 7.42 -3.59
C ALA A 185 -12.18 8.49 -4.66
N ASN A 186 -13.21 8.82 -5.43
CA ASN A 186 -13.13 9.92 -6.41
C ASN A 186 -13.33 11.27 -5.71
N GLU A 187 -12.32 11.66 -4.93
CA GLU A 187 -12.31 12.86 -4.10
C GLU A 187 -10.97 13.60 -4.19
N LYS A 188 -10.91 14.79 -3.60
CA LYS A 188 -9.68 15.57 -3.54
C LYS A 188 -8.60 14.87 -2.71
N GLU A 189 -7.35 15.12 -3.02
CA GLU A 189 -6.18 14.47 -2.41
C GLU A 189 -6.19 14.50 -0.88
N ASN A 190 -6.53 15.64 -0.29
CA ASN A 190 -6.59 15.82 1.18
C ASN A 190 -7.71 15.02 1.86
N LEU A 191 -8.69 14.52 1.11
CA LEU A 191 -9.79 13.71 1.64
C LEU A 191 -9.53 12.20 1.48
N VAL A 192 -8.64 11.83 0.56
CA VAL A 192 -8.34 10.41 0.28
C VAL A 192 -7.07 9.92 0.97
N ILE A 193 -6.15 10.82 1.38
CA ILE A 193 -4.95 10.45 2.12
C ILE A 193 -5.33 10.08 3.56
N VAL A 194 -5.16 8.79 3.91
CA VAL A 194 -5.43 8.25 5.25
C VAL A 194 -4.19 8.37 6.15
N LYS A 195 -3.01 8.10 5.58
CA LYS A 195 -1.73 8.19 6.29
C LYS A 195 -0.63 8.67 5.34
N GLU A 196 -0.03 9.80 5.67
CA GLU A 196 0.96 10.47 4.82
C GLU A 196 2.27 9.68 4.68
N LYS A 197 2.76 9.10 5.79
CA LYS A 197 3.98 8.30 5.83
C LYS A 197 3.69 6.96 6.48
N ALA A 198 3.54 5.93 5.66
CA ALA A 198 3.21 4.58 6.12
C ALA A 198 4.38 3.60 5.98
N SER A 199 5.20 3.78 4.96
CA SER A 199 6.34 2.90 4.67
C SER A 199 7.57 3.68 4.20
N ALA A 200 8.74 3.06 4.30
CA ALA A 200 9.95 3.41 3.57
C ALA A 200 10.23 2.31 2.56
N ASN A 201 10.57 2.67 1.32
CA ASN A 201 10.56 1.75 0.20
C ASN A 201 11.94 1.65 -0.46
N TYR A 202 12.36 0.43 -0.79
CA TYR A 202 13.69 0.11 -1.31
C TYR A 202 13.62 -0.87 -2.48
N SER A 203 14.69 -0.90 -3.29
CA SER A 203 14.85 -1.89 -4.36
C SER A 203 16.31 -2.07 -4.78
N PHE A 204 16.56 -3.11 -5.55
CA PHE A 204 17.80 -3.30 -6.29
C PHE A 204 17.73 -2.70 -7.70
N ASN A 205 17.18 -1.48 -7.82
CA ASN A 205 17.06 -0.77 -9.08
C ASN A 205 17.33 0.73 -8.88
N LYS A 206 18.25 1.30 -9.67
CA LYS A 206 18.58 2.73 -9.54
C LYS A 206 17.54 3.68 -10.16
N GLY A 207 16.51 3.12 -10.83
CA GLY A 207 15.45 3.91 -11.45
C GLY A 207 15.96 4.86 -12.53
N THR A 208 15.55 6.12 -12.44
CA THR A 208 15.90 7.18 -13.38
C THR A 208 17.28 7.82 -13.13
N SER A 209 18.03 7.36 -12.12
CA SER A 209 19.38 7.85 -11.85
C SER A 209 20.32 7.60 -13.06
N THR A 210 20.93 8.66 -13.56
CA THR A 210 21.88 8.60 -14.67
C THR A 210 23.31 8.30 -14.23
N GLN A 211 23.57 8.28 -12.90
CA GLN A 211 24.89 7.94 -12.39
C GLN A 211 25.32 6.55 -12.83
N SER A 212 26.62 6.41 -13.11
CA SER A 212 27.19 5.13 -13.54
C SER A 212 27.18 4.06 -12.44
N TYR A 213 27.19 4.47 -11.17
CA TYR A 213 27.08 3.60 -10.02
C TYR A 213 25.73 3.82 -9.29
N PRO A 214 25.05 2.76 -8.86
CA PRO A 214 25.35 1.34 -9.06
C PRO A 214 24.95 0.83 -10.45
N SER A 215 25.66 -0.21 -10.94
CA SER A 215 25.40 -0.83 -12.25
C SER A 215 25.26 -2.36 -12.17
N SER A 216 25.44 -2.94 -10.99
CA SER A 216 25.38 -4.38 -10.76
C SER A 216 24.74 -4.71 -9.43
N MET A 217 24.31 -5.96 -9.22
CA MET A 217 23.74 -6.41 -7.96
C MET A 217 24.68 -6.15 -6.77
N MET A 218 25.98 -6.40 -6.93
CA MET A 218 26.97 -6.09 -5.89
C MET A 218 27.00 -4.59 -5.58
N GLY A 219 26.89 -3.74 -6.61
CA GLY A 219 26.83 -2.29 -6.46
C GLY A 219 25.58 -1.85 -5.71
N TYR A 220 24.39 -2.42 -6.00
CA TYR A 220 23.18 -2.12 -5.26
C TYR A 220 23.30 -2.50 -3.78
N ILE A 221 23.78 -3.70 -3.48
CA ILE A 221 24.02 -4.17 -2.10
C ILE A 221 25.00 -3.25 -1.38
N ALA A 222 26.11 -2.91 -2.04
CA ALA A 222 27.12 -2.02 -1.47
C ALA A 222 26.57 -0.62 -1.19
N LEU A 223 25.77 -0.05 -2.12
CA LEU A 223 25.16 1.26 -1.96
C LEU A 223 24.18 1.29 -0.77
N VAL A 224 23.30 0.28 -0.64
CA VAL A 224 22.35 0.20 0.50
C VAL A 224 23.13 0.11 1.82
N ARG A 225 24.14 -0.77 1.90
CA ARG A 225 24.98 -0.92 3.11
C ARG A 225 25.73 0.36 3.45
N GLN A 226 26.32 1.02 2.44
CA GLN A 226 27.00 2.30 2.63
C GLN A 226 26.04 3.36 3.15
N THR A 227 24.81 3.43 2.60
CA THR A 227 23.82 4.41 3.05
C THR A 227 23.43 4.20 4.51
N TYR A 228 23.27 2.94 4.98
CA TYR A 228 23.06 2.65 6.41
C TYR A 228 24.21 3.15 7.28
N LEU A 229 25.45 2.92 6.84
CA LEU A 229 26.64 3.36 7.59
C LEU A 229 26.76 4.89 7.60
N ASP A 230 26.56 5.53 6.47
CA ASP A 230 26.59 6.99 6.34
C ASP A 230 25.48 7.66 7.17
N ALA A 231 24.26 7.09 7.15
CA ALA A 231 23.14 7.59 7.92
C ALA A 231 23.38 7.44 9.43
N ASN A 232 23.98 6.33 9.88
CA ASN A 232 24.34 6.15 11.26
C ASN A 232 25.46 7.12 11.70
N TRP A 233 26.46 7.33 10.85
CA TRP A 233 27.50 8.34 11.08
C TRP A 233 26.89 9.75 11.17
N TYR A 234 26.02 10.12 10.22
CA TYR A 234 25.33 11.41 10.18
C TYR A 234 24.49 11.65 11.43
N LYS A 235 23.74 10.65 11.88
CA LYS A 235 22.94 10.74 13.12
C LYS A 235 23.77 11.13 14.34
N ASN A 236 25.01 10.66 14.40
CA ASN A 236 25.89 10.91 15.54
C ASN A 236 26.75 12.18 15.39
N LYS A 237 27.00 12.63 14.16
CA LYS A 237 27.90 13.76 13.87
C LYS A 237 27.36 14.67 12.75
N PRO A 238 26.12 15.17 12.84
CA PRO A 238 25.50 15.95 11.76
C PRO A 238 26.23 17.27 11.49
N TYR A 239 26.89 17.83 12.47
CA TYR A 239 27.63 19.09 12.36
C TYR A 239 28.88 19.02 11.46
N LEU A 240 29.39 17.82 11.18
CA LEU A 240 30.54 17.63 10.28
C LEU A 240 30.11 17.66 8.80
N GLU A 241 28.89 17.14 8.52
CA GLU A 241 28.33 17.09 7.16
C GLU A 241 27.60 18.40 6.80
N GLY A 242 27.09 19.11 7.80
CA GLY A 242 26.04 20.09 7.60
C GLY A 242 24.70 19.43 7.35
N PHE A 243 23.71 20.17 6.85
CA PHE A 243 22.39 19.60 6.58
C PHE A 243 22.43 18.71 5.32
N ASN A 244 22.03 17.44 5.46
CA ASN A 244 21.89 16.48 4.39
C ASN A 244 20.48 15.88 4.43
N ALA A 245 19.59 16.30 3.52
CA ALA A 245 18.18 15.92 3.49
C ALA A 245 17.99 14.41 3.29
N THR A 246 18.82 13.79 2.46
CA THR A 246 18.76 12.37 2.17
C THR A 246 19.08 11.51 3.38
N LEU A 247 20.17 11.81 4.10
CA LEU A 247 20.59 11.06 5.30
C LEU A 247 19.67 11.34 6.49
N GLN A 248 19.19 12.58 6.63
CA GLN A 248 18.20 12.92 7.65
C GLN A 248 16.91 12.11 7.45
N SER A 249 16.35 12.17 6.24
CA SER A 249 15.12 11.44 5.93
C SER A 249 15.30 9.92 6.00
N TRP A 250 16.47 9.40 5.65
CA TRP A 250 16.79 7.99 5.85
C TRP A 250 16.63 7.59 7.32
N ASN A 251 17.23 8.36 8.23
CA ASN A 251 17.14 8.12 9.67
C ASN A 251 15.71 8.27 10.21
N ASP A 252 15.01 9.32 9.81
CA ASP A 252 13.64 9.60 10.25
C ASP A 252 12.65 8.51 9.84
N ASN A 253 12.87 7.92 8.65
CA ASN A 253 12.00 6.91 8.08
C ASN A 253 12.25 5.48 8.61
N GLN A 254 13.27 5.25 9.43
CA GLN A 254 13.58 3.91 9.96
C GLN A 254 12.50 3.34 10.89
N ASN A 255 11.64 4.17 11.46
CA ASN A 255 10.51 3.74 12.30
C ASN A 255 9.27 3.34 11.50
N LEU A 256 9.27 3.54 10.18
CA LEU A 256 8.18 3.13 9.30
C LEU A 256 8.30 1.65 8.94
N VAL A 257 7.23 1.09 8.36
CA VAL A 257 7.30 -0.24 7.75
C VAL A 257 8.30 -0.19 6.60
N GLN A 258 9.30 -1.07 6.61
CA GLN A 258 10.38 -1.10 5.63
C GLN A 258 10.03 -2.11 4.53
N ILE A 259 9.73 -1.65 3.31
CA ILE A 259 9.35 -2.51 2.18
C ILE A 259 10.49 -2.59 1.19
N PHE A 260 10.93 -3.81 0.87
CA PHE A 260 12.01 -4.04 -0.08
C PHE A 260 11.51 -4.82 -1.30
N GLU A 261 11.59 -4.23 -2.49
CA GLU A 261 11.29 -4.90 -3.76
C GLU A 261 12.52 -5.70 -4.22
N ALA A 262 12.41 -7.00 -4.24
CA ALA A 262 13.48 -7.91 -4.58
C ALA A 262 13.22 -8.70 -5.89
N ASN A 263 11.97 -9.11 -6.14
CA ASN A 263 11.46 -9.68 -7.40
C ASN A 263 11.98 -11.07 -7.79
N ASP A 264 12.76 -11.72 -6.97
CA ASP A 264 13.12 -13.14 -7.16
C ASP A 264 13.67 -13.75 -5.86
N LYS A 265 13.56 -15.06 -5.73
CA LYS A 265 13.97 -15.85 -4.54
C LYS A 265 15.37 -15.54 -4.01
N TRP A 266 16.34 -15.22 -4.89
CA TRP A 266 17.72 -14.94 -4.46
C TRP A 266 17.87 -13.51 -3.95
N ASN A 267 17.17 -12.58 -4.56
CA ASN A 267 17.19 -11.19 -4.13
C ASN A 267 16.38 -10.99 -2.84
N ASP A 268 15.32 -11.79 -2.63
CA ASP A 268 14.59 -11.84 -1.37
C ASP A 268 15.52 -12.18 -0.21
N LEU A 269 16.35 -13.24 -0.39
CA LEU A 269 17.33 -13.65 0.61
C LEU A 269 18.46 -12.62 0.79
N ARG A 270 18.83 -11.90 -0.29
CA ARG A 270 19.82 -10.82 -0.19
C ARG A 270 19.27 -9.62 0.59
N ALA A 271 18.00 -9.25 0.33
CA ALA A 271 17.34 -8.19 1.07
C ALA A 271 17.23 -8.54 2.56
N ASP A 272 16.77 -9.74 2.89
CA ASP A 272 16.71 -10.24 4.28
C ASP A 272 18.09 -10.19 4.96
N ARG A 273 19.14 -10.61 4.27
CA ARG A 273 20.51 -10.59 4.81
C ARG A 273 20.99 -9.17 5.12
N ILE A 274 20.67 -8.19 4.26
CA ILE A 274 20.98 -6.78 4.53
C ILE A 274 20.17 -6.32 5.73
N GLY A 275 18.86 -6.60 5.80
CA GLY A 275 18.04 -6.23 6.92
C GLY A 275 18.59 -6.77 8.25
N LYS A 276 18.98 -8.05 8.29
CA LYS A 276 19.58 -8.67 9.48
C LYS A 276 20.91 -8.01 9.89
N GLU A 277 21.73 -7.56 8.93
CA GLU A 277 22.99 -6.87 9.21
C GLU A 277 22.78 -5.55 9.95
N PHE A 278 21.68 -4.83 9.63
CA PHE A 278 21.38 -3.52 10.23
C PHE A 278 20.24 -3.54 11.24
N GLY A 279 19.75 -4.73 11.62
CA GLY A 279 18.65 -4.88 12.60
C GLY A 279 17.29 -4.43 12.08
N VAL A 280 17.07 -4.49 10.77
CA VAL A 280 15.82 -4.10 10.10
C VAL A 280 15.11 -5.34 9.58
N GLN A 281 13.83 -5.50 9.92
CA GLN A 281 12.96 -6.51 9.34
C GLN A 281 12.23 -5.92 8.13
N TYR A 282 12.57 -6.37 6.93
CA TYR A 282 11.87 -5.96 5.73
C TYR A 282 10.57 -6.76 5.54
N VAL A 283 9.54 -6.08 5.02
CA VAL A 283 8.47 -6.70 4.24
C VAL A 283 9.00 -6.83 2.81
N ILE A 284 9.01 -8.02 2.25
CA ILE A 284 9.68 -8.29 0.99
C ILE A 284 8.65 -8.42 -0.14
N LYS A 285 8.71 -7.51 -1.12
CA LYS A 285 7.95 -7.68 -2.36
C LYS A 285 8.70 -8.68 -3.24
N ALA A 286 8.16 -9.87 -3.30
CA ALA A 286 8.71 -11.05 -3.94
C ALA A 286 8.45 -11.09 -5.45
N GLY A 287 8.94 -12.11 -6.11
CA GLY A 287 8.70 -12.46 -7.50
C GLY A 287 7.62 -13.53 -7.65
N GLN A 288 7.95 -14.56 -8.41
CA GLN A 288 7.04 -15.68 -8.74
C GLN A 288 7.69 -17.05 -8.54
N ASN A 289 8.93 -17.10 -8.08
CA ASN A 289 9.75 -18.32 -8.07
C ASN A 289 10.20 -18.77 -6.67
N GLU A 290 9.65 -18.18 -5.61
CA GLU A 290 9.97 -18.45 -4.22
C GLU A 290 9.50 -19.86 -3.79
N TYR A 291 8.51 -20.44 -4.49
CA TYR A 291 8.07 -21.83 -4.28
C TYR A 291 9.24 -22.85 -4.37
N GLN A 292 10.32 -22.47 -5.03
CA GLN A 292 11.54 -23.29 -5.14
C GLN A 292 12.40 -23.28 -3.86
N ARG A 293 12.17 -22.34 -2.93
CA ARG A 293 13.00 -22.08 -1.74
C ARG A 293 12.18 -21.75 -0.49
N ILE A 294 11.06 -22.42 -0.32
CA ILE A 294 10.13 -22.17 0.81
C ILE A 294 10.79 -22.31 2.19
N PRO A 295 11.68 -23.31 2.45
CA PRO A 295 12.35 -23.38 3.74
C PRO A 295 13.21 -22.14 4.04
N GLU A 296 13.93 -21.64 3.03
CA GLU A 296 14.77 -20.44 3.15
C GLU A 296 13.90 -19.18 3.30
N MET A 297 12.77 -19.06 2.57
CA MET A 297 11.82 -17.97 2.74
C MET A 297 11.25 -17.96 4.16
N LYS A 298 10.87 -19.12 4.69
CA LYS A 298 10.39 -19.25 6.07
C LYS A 298 11.44 -18.81 7.10
N ALA A 299 12.71 -19.12 6.86
CA ALA A 299 13.82 -18.76 7.75
C ALA A 299 14.12 -17.24 7.80
N THR A 300 13.58 -16.45 6.88
CA THR A 300 13.67 -14.99 6.92
C THR A 300 12.80 -14.38 8.01
N HIS A 301 11.70 -15.02 8.38
CA HIS A 301 10.62 -14.48 9.23
C HIS A 301 9.97 -13.21 8.68
N ALA A 302 10.16 -12.93 7.39
CA ALA A 302 9.57 -11.77 6.72
C ALA A 302 8.10 -12.00 6.39
N THR A 303 7.35 -10.91 6.32
CA THR A 303 6.08 -10.88 5.59
C THR A 303 6.37 -10.60 4.12
N PHE A 304 5.67 -11.28 3.22
CA PHE A 304 5.89 -11.16 1.79
C PHE A 304 4.71 -10.45 1.10
N ILE A 305 5.01 -9.77 0.00
CA ILE A 305 4.02 -9.23 -0.93
C ILE A 305 4.15 -10.03 -2.22
N LEU A 306 3.14 -10.85 -2.52
CA LEU A 306 3.18 -11.77 -3.65
C LEU A 306 2.38 -11.20 -4.82
N PRO A 307 3.02 -10.97 -5.98
CA PRO A 307 2.32 -10.64 -7.21
C PRO A 307 1.70 -11.87 -7.84
N LEU A 308 0.62 -11.66 -8.61
CA LEU A 308 -0.09 -12.72 -9.32
C LEU A 308 0.18 -12.69 -10.84
N ASN A 309 1.29 -12.15 -11.27
CA ASN A 309 1.68 -11.97 -12.68
C ASN A 309 2.31 -13.24 -13.30
N PHE A 310 1.66 -14.37 -13.15
CA PHE A 310 2.18 -15.67 -13.60
C PHE A 310 2.66 -15.66 -15.05
N PRO A 311 3.72 -16.47 -15.38
CA PRO A 311 4.21 -16.61 -16.75
C PRO A 311 3.11 -17.06 -17.71
N VAL A 312 3.16 -16.57 -18.93
CA VAL A 312 2.30 -17.06 -20.01
C VAL A 312 2.88 -18.34 -20.63
N ALA A 313 2.02 -19.14 -21.28
CA ALA A 313 2.48 -20.31 -22.01
C ALA A 313 3.50 -19.90 -23.09
N GLN A 314 4.52 -20.71 -23.23
CA GLN A 314 5.49 -20.56 -24.32
C GLN A 314 4.88 -21.03 -25.63
N ASP A 315 5.29 -20.42 -26.73
CA ASP A 315 4.96 -20.90 -28.06
C ASP A 315 5.78 -22.16 -28.37
N VAL A 316 5.11 -23.28 -28.50
CA VAL A 316 5.73 -24.59 -28.76
C VAL A 316 5.02 -25.30 -29.93
N GLU A 317 4.20 -24.58 -30.71
CA GLU A 317 3.47 -25.17 -31.84
C GLU A 317 4.42 -25.55 -32.99
N ASP A 318 5.44 -24.70 -33.25
CA ASP A 318 6.50 -25.04 -34.20
C ASP A 318 7.62 -25.84 -33.49
N PRO A 319 7.99 -27.01 -34.01
CA PRO A 319 9.12 -27.81 -33.46
C PRO A 319 10.44 -27.05 -33.42
N ASN A 320 10.65 -26.05 -34.28
CA ASN A 320 11.86 -25.22 -34.26
C ASN A 320 11.83 -24.24 -33.07
N ASP A 321 10.69 -23.70 -32.69
CA ASP A 321 10.54 -22.81 -31.53
C ASP A 321 10.53 -23.62 -30.25
N ALA A 322 9.84 -24.77 -30.23
CA ALA A 322 9.77 -25.66 -29.08
C ALA A 322 11.13 -26.07 -28.52
N ARG A 323 12.14 -26.28 -29.37
CA ARG A 323 13.48 -26.67 -28.94
C ARG A 323 14.29 -25.56 -28.24
N PHE A 324 13.85 -24.30 -28.34
CA PHE A 324 14.47 -23.18 -27.65
C PHE A 324 13.84 -22.93 -26.27
N VAL A 325 12.71 -23.56 -25.96
CA VAL A 325 12.07 -23.47 -24.65
C VAL A 325 12.78 -24.42 -23.68
N SER A 326 13.34 -23.86 -22.62
CA SER A 326 14.04 -24.65 -21.61
C SER A 326 13.06 -25.42 -20.73
N LEU A 327 13.49 -26.56 -20.18
CA LEU A 327 12.71 -27.29 -19.17
C LEU A 327 12.47 -26.41 -17.93
N GLU A 328 13.38 -25.52 -17.58
CA GLU A 328 13.24 -24.58 -16.47
C GLU A 328 12.08 -23.63 -16.72
N ASP A 329 11.97 -23.02 -17.91
CA ASP A 329 10.87 -22.11 -18.27
C ASP A 329 9.51 -22.81 -18.27
N MET A 330 9.46 -24.03 -18.82
CA MET A 330 8.25 -24.85 -18.80
C MET A 330 7.82 -25.19 -17.38
N LYS A 331 8.76 -25.61 -16.53
CA LYS A 331 8.51 -25.91 -15.12
C LYS A 331 8.10 -24.66 -14.36
N HIS A 332 8.69 -23.52 -14.64
CA HIS A 332 8.31 -22.27 -14.01
C HIS A 332 6.88 -21.84 -14.42
N TRP A 333 6.53 -21.94 -15.70
CA TRP A 333 5.17 -21.69 -16.17
C TRP A 333 4.12 -22.59 -15.49
N GLU A 334 4.44 -23.89 -15.35
CA GLU A 334 3.56 -24.86 -14.69
C GLU A 334 3.40 -24.56 -13.20
N LEU A 335 4.50 -24.26 -12.49
CA LEU A 335 4.56 -24.25 -11.03
C LEU A 335 4.41 -22.85 -10.38
N ALA A 336 4.63 -21.76 -11.11
CA ALA A 336 4.51 -20.42 -10.55
C ALA A 336 3.15 -20.15 -9.88
N PRO A 337 2.00 -20.64 -10.41
CA PRO A 337 0.72 -20.47 -9.74
C PRO A 337 0.61 -21.16 -8.38
N THR A 338 1.49 -22.13 -8.06
CA THR A 338 1.54 -22.77 -6.74
C THR A 338 2.19 -21.90 -5.66
N ASN A 339 2.85 -20.80 -6.05
CA ASN A 339 3.67 -19.99 -5.14
C ASN A 339 2.87 -19.51 -3.91
N PRO A 340 1.67 -18.88 -4.03
CA PRO A 340 0.90 -18.46 -2.87
C PRO A 340 0.46 -19.62 -1.97
N ALA A 341 0.05 -20.75 -2.56
CA ALA A 341 -0.33 -21.96 -1.80
C ALA A 341 0.85 -22.57 -1.04
N ALA A 342 2.08 -22.50 -1.60
CA ALA A 342 3.27 -22.96 -0.93
C ALA A 342 3.61 -22.10 0.30
N PHE A 343 3.42 -20.78 0.22
CA PHE A 343 3.55 -19.86 1.36
C PHE A 343 2.52 -20.16 2.44
N GLU A 344 1.25 -20.32 2.06
CA GLU A 344 0.18 -20.70 2.99
C GLU A 344 0.51 -22.00 3.72
N LYS A 345 0.86 -23.05 2.99
CA LYS A 345 1.20 -24.37 3.56
C LYS A 345 2.39 -24.31 4.52
N ALA A 346 3.34 -23.42 4.26
CA ALA A 346 4.48 -23.20 5.13
C ALA A 346 4.19 -22.31 6.34
N GLY A 347 3.02 -21.65 6.39
CA GLY A 347 2.65 -20.69 7.43
C GLY A 347 3.47 -19.39 7.34
N ILE A 348 3.87 -18.99 6.15
CA ILE A 348 4.58 -17.72 5.92
C ILE A 348 3.54 -16.63 5.70
N PRO A 349 3.57 -15.50 6.44
CA PRO A 349 2.64 -14.41 6.24
C PRO A 349 2.88 -13.72 4.90
N PHE A 350 1.80 -13.42 4.17
CA PHE A 350 1.88 -12.68 2.91
C PHE A 350 0.61 -11.90 2.59
N CYS A 351 0.77 -10.83 1.80
CA CYS A 351 -0.27 -10.06 1.16
C CYS A 351 -0.24 -10.32 -0.34
N LEU A 352 -1.35 -10.08 -1.03
CA LEU A 352 -1.43 -10.12 -2.49
C LEU A 352 -1.44 -8.70 -3.04
N THR A 353 -0.86 -8.50 -4.23
CA THR A 353 -0.80 -7.20 -4.91
C THR A 353 -1.21 -7.30 -6.36
N THR A 354 -1.75 -6.20 -6.90
CA THR A 354 -2.00 -6.03 -8.34
C THR A 354 -0.74 -5.61 -9.11
N SER A 355 0.35 -5.31 -8.40
CA SER A 355 1.62 -4.92 -9.02
C SER A 355 2.11 -5.99 -9.99
N ASP A 356 2.76 -5.55 -11.07
CA ASP A 356 3.35 -6.37 -12.12
C ASP A 356 2.33 -7.12 -13.00
N LEU A 357 1.01 -6.98 -12.76
CA LEU A 357 0.00 -7.39 -13.72
C LEU A 357 0.03 -6.46 -14.95
N ARG A 358 -0.16 -7.01 -16.14
CA ARG A 358 -0.28 -6.19 -17.36
C ARG A 358 -1.49 -5.27 -17.30
N THR A 359 -2.59 -5.77 -16.73
CA THR A 359 -3.81 -5.01 -16.45
C THR A 359 -4.40 -5.49 -15.15
N VAL A 360 -5.01 -4.59 -14.38
CA VAL A 360 -5.68 -4.94 -13.11
C VAL A 360 -6.81 -5.96 -13.32
N SER A 361 -7.44 -5.99 -14.50
CA SER A 361 -8.50 -6.96 -14.83
C SER A 361 -8.04 -8.43 -14.79
N GLN A 362 -6.73 -8.68 -14.91
CA GLN A 362 -6.18 -10.04 -14.79
C GLN A 362 -6.15 -10.55 -13.34
N PHE A 363 -6.32 -9.66 -12.37
CA PHE A 363 -6.23 -10.01 -10.95
C PHE A 363 -7.11 -11.21 -10.58
N TRP A 364 -8.39 -11.15 -10.90
CA TRP A 364 -9.35 -12.23 -10.58
C TRP A 364 -9.05 -13.54 -11.31
N THR A 365 -8.64 -13.45 -12.58
CA THR A 365 -8.27 -14.65 -13.36
C THR A 365 -7.08 -15.35 -12.75
N ASN A 366 -6.05 -14.58 -12.40
CA ASN A 366 -4.83 -15.13 -11.82
C ASN A 366 -5.03 -15.58 -10.37
N LEU A 367 -5.89 -14.89 -9.61
CA LEU A 367 -6.27 -15.31 -8.26
C LEU A 367 -6.99 -16.67 -8.28
N ARG A 368 -7.97 -16.86 -9.16
CA ARG A 368 -8.64 -18.15 -9.34
C ARG A 368 -7.65 -19.24 -9.74
N LYS A 369 -6.72 -18.92 -10.64
CA LYS A 369 -5.65 -19.85 -11.00
C LYS A 369 -4.82 -20.26 -9.78
N ALA A 370 -4.42 -19.32 -8.91
CA ALA A 370 -3.71 -19.65 -7.67
C ALA A 370 -4.55 -20.54 -6.74
N MET A 371 -5.87 -20.30 -6.67
CA MET A 371 -6.79 -21.14 -5.88
C MET A 371 -6.93 -22.55 -6.47
N ASP A 372 -7.01 -22.69 -7.79
CA ASP A 372 -6.99 -23.98 -8.48
C ASP A 372 -5.71 -24.78 -8.20
N TYR A 373 -4.62 -24.06 -7.90
CA TYR A 373 -3.32 -24.62 -7.51
C TYR A 373 -3.13 -24.74 -5.98
N GLY A 374 -4.21 -24.59 -5.20
CA GLY A 374 -4.26 -24.96 -3.79
C GLY A 374 -4.26 -23.82 -2.78
N LEU A 375 -4.34 -22.57 -3.20
CA LEU A 375 -4.53 -21.44 -2.28
C LEU A 375 -5.97 -21.43 -1.74
N SER A 376 -6.13 -21.37 -0.42
CA SER A 376 -7.46 -21.39 0.20
C SER A 376 -8.17 -20.04 0.13
N GLU A 377 -9.51 -20.04 0.07
CA GLU A 377 -10.33 -18.83 0.12
C GLU A 377 -10.09 -18.04 1.41
N ALA A 378 -10.00 -18.72 2.55
CA ALA A 378 -9.72 -18.09 3.84
C ALA A 378 -8.39 -17.30 3.81
N LYS A 379 -7.34 -17.89 3.20
CA LYS A 379 -6.05 -17.21 3.08
C LYS A 379 -6.09 -16.07 2.07
N VAL A 380 -6.88 -16.16 1.01
CA VAL A 380 -7.11 -15.04 0.08
C VAL A 380 -7.72 -13.85 0.82
N ILE A 381 -8.76 -14.08 1.62
CA ILE A 381 -9.40 -13.01 2.40
C ILE A 381 -8.40 -12.42 3.40
N ASP A 382 -7.66 -13.25 4.13
CA ASP A 382 -6.60 -12.80 5.04
C ASP A 382 -5.55 -11.93 4.32
N ALA A 383 -5.03 -12.40 3.20
CA ALA A 383 -3.97 -11.73 2.43
C ALA A 383 -4.40 -10.43 1.73
N LEU A 384 -5.71 -10.18 1.63
CA LEU A 384 -6.28 -8.97 1.03
C LEU A 384 -6.92 -8.02 2.05
N THR A 385 -7.08 -8.42 3.32
CA THR A 385 -7.83 -7.62 4.31
C THR A 385 -7.13 -7.46 5.66
N GLN A 386 -6.60 -8.53 6.26
CA GLN A 386 -6.04 -8.53 7.61
C GLN A 386 -4.52 -8.42 7.65
N THR A 387 -3.85 -9.17 6.78
CA THR A 387 -2.38 -9.13 6.71
C THR A 387 -1.85 -7.80 6.16
N PRO A 388 -2.53 -7.12 5.18
CA PRO A 388 -2.13 -5.77 4.78
C PRO A 388 -2.27 -4.76 5.91
#